data_99d121713a3dea60ccf52e8d3e3bc297
#
_entry.id   99d121713a3dea60ccf52e8d3e3bc297
#
_cell.length_a   1.000
_cell.length_b   1.000
_cell.length_c   1.000
_cell.angle_alpha   90.00
_cell.angle_beta   90.00
_cell.angle_gamma   90.00
#
_symmetry.space_group_name_H-M   'P 1'
#
loop_
_entity.id
_entity.type
_entity.pdbx_description
1 polymer ?
#
loop_
_entity_poly.entity_id
_entity_poly.type
_entity_poly.pdbx_seq_one_letter_code
_entity_poly.pdbx_strand_id
1 'polypeptide(L)'
;QVIRLVQDGYFEQVDMTKALEGAIRGFLEELDPHSKYISNDELKVVNEQMEGEFEGIGIEYSMLDGYITVISPIPGTPSDRAGIQSGDKIIEIDGKSAYKLKTEDVIKKLRGKKGSSVIVKILRQDREPFDVNLIRDKIPITSVIASYMIGADIGYIKINRFAHNT
;
A
#
# COMPACT_ATOMS: atom_id res chain seq x y z
N GLN A 1 24.20 -24.75 -14.68
CA GLN A 1 23.98 -26.20 -14.79
C GLN A 1 22.91 -26.66 -13.79
N VAL A 2 23.01 -26.35 -12.48
CA VAL A 2 22.03 -26.77 -11.45
C VAL A 2 20.61 -26.25 -11.77
N ILE A 3 20.46 -24.99 -12.16
CA ILE A 3 19.17 -24.39 -12.53
C ILE A 3 18.47 -25.19 -13.65
N ARG A 4 19.23 -25.59 -14.69
CA ARG A 4 18.68 -26.42 -15.77
C ARG A 4 18.24 -27.79 -15.27
N LEU A 5 19.04 -28.43 -14.42
CA LEU A 5 18.67 -29.73 -13.85
C LEU A 5 17.40 -29.69 -13.04
N VAL A 6 17.19 -28.62 -12.29
CA VAL A 6 15.94 -28.37 -11.54
C VAL A 6 14.78 -28.11 -12.49
N GLN A 7 14.98 -27.27 -13.51
CA GLN A 7 13.93 -26.91 -14.47
C GLN A 7 13.46 -28.12 -15.30
N ASP A 8 14.41 -29.02 -15.68
CA ASP A 8 14.14 -30.15 -16.59
C ASP A 8 13.81 -31.43 -15.85
N GLY A 9 14.20 -31.56 -14.57
CA GLY A 9 14.15 -32.86 -13.87
C GLY A 9 13.38 -32.85 -12.53
N TYR A 10 12.89 -31.69 -12.05
CA TYR A 10 12.13 -31.70 -10.81
C TYR A 10 10.70 -32.18 -11.05
N PHE A 11 10.14 -32.94 -10.11
CA PHE A 11 8.85 -33.63 -10.30
C PHE A 11 7.62 -32.71 -10.25
N GLU A 12 7.73 -31.49 -9.70
CA GLU A 12 6.70 -30.48 -9.69
C GLU A 12 7.12 -29.25 -10.51
N GLN A 13 6.13 -28.47 -10.96
CA GLN A 13 6.41 -27.23 -11.69
C GLN A 13 7.02 -26.19 -10.73
N VAL A 14 8.29 -25.84 -10.96
CA VAL A 14 9.03 -24.87 -10.15
C VAL A 14 8.74 -23.46 -10.64
N ASP A 15 8.40 -22.55 -9.72
CA ASP A 15 8.41 -21.11 -9.98
C ASP A 15 9.87 -20.63 -10.09
N MET A 16 10.35 -20.57 -11.34
CA MET A 16 11.74 -20.21 -11.63
C MET A 16 12.09 -18.78 -11.18
N THR A 17 11.13 -17.86 -11.14
CA THR A 17 11.36 -16.50 -10.67
C THR A 17 11.70 -16.51 -9.19
N LYS A 18 10.89 -17.18 -8.37
CA LYS A 18 11.16 -17.32 -6.93
C LYS A 18 12.45 -18.10 -6.65
N ALA A 19 12.71 -19.15 -7.42
CA ALA A 19 13.93 -19.96 -7.26
C ALA A 19 15.20 -19.13 -7.55
N LEU A 20 15.17 -18.29 -8.60
CA LEU A 20 16.27 -17.40 -8.95
C LEU A 20 16.44 -16.27 -7.93
N GLU A 21 15.36 -15.66 -7.47
CA GLU A 21 15.40 -14.64 -6.40
C GLU A 21 16.01 -15.23 -5.11
N GLY A 22 15.61 -16.45 -4.74
CA GLY A 22 16.19 -17.16 -3.59
C GLY A 22 17.69 -17.42 -3.75
N ALA A 23 18.13 -17.83 -4.94
CA ALA A 23 19.54 -18.05 -5.24
C ALA A 23 20.36 -16.73 -5.16
N ILE A 24 19.82 -15.62 -5.68
CA ILE A 24 20.47 -14.31 -5.60
C ILE A 24 20.56 -13.84 -4.14
N ARG A 25 19.49 -14.00 -3.35
CA ARG A 25 19.50 -13.63 -1.93
C ARG A 25 20.58 -14.42 -1.17
N GLY A 26 20.61 -15.76 -1.34
CA GLY A 26 21.63 -16.61 -0.70
C GLY A 26 23.06 -16.25 -1.13
N PHE A 27 23.27 -15.88 -2.39
CA PHE A 27 24.59 -15.42 -2.84
C PHE A 27 25.00 -14.10 -2.20
N LEU A 28 24.09 -13.14 -2.03
CA LEU A 28 24.38 -11.84 -1.45
C LEU A 28 24.59 -11.92 0.07
N GLU A 29 23.94 -12.87 0.75
CA GLU A 29 24.11 -13.13 2.18
C GLU A 29 25.58 -13.52 2.54
N GLU A 30 26.32 -14.11 1.60
CA GLU A 30 27.73 -14.46 1.76
C GLU A 30 28.71 -13.28 1.56
N LEU A 31 28.21 -12.10 1.13
CA LEU A 31 29.05 -10.96 0.86
C LEU A 31 29.19 -10.07 2.14
N ASP A 32 28.32 -9.11 2.28
CA ASP A 32 28.34 -8.16 3.39
C ASP A 32 26.90 -7.76 3.81
N PRO A 33 26.72 -7.24 5.04
CA PRO A 33 25.39 -6.88 5.55
C PRO A 33 24.67 -5.77 4.76
N HIS A 34 25.39 -5.04 3.90
CA HIS A 34 24.84 -3.95 3.08
C HIS A 34 24.40 -4.42 1.69
N SER A 35 24.88 -5.61 1.27
CA SER A 35 24.51 -6.22 0.00
C SER A 35 23.15 -6.92 0.12
N LYS A 36 22.11 -6.30 -0.43
CA LYS A 36 20.74 -6.82 -0.35
C LYS A 36 20.06 -6.81 -1.74
N TYR A 37 19.44 -7.93 -2.10
CA TYR A 37 18.54 -7.97 -3.25
C TYR A 37 17.21 -7.31 -2.89
N ILE A 38 16.78 -6.38 -3.72
CA ILE A 38 15.48 -5.72 -3.63
C ILE A 38 14.67 -6.19 -4.84
N SER A 39 13.56 -6.87 -4.60
CA SER A 39 12.65 -7.29 -5.67
C SER A 39 11.95 -6.09 -6.31
N ASN A 40 11.36 -6.28 -7.51
CA ASN A 40 10.61 -5.21 -8.17
C ASN A 40 9.47 -4.65 -7.33
N ASP A 41 8.80 -5.50 -6.55
CA ASP A 41 7.70 -5.07 -5.68
C ASP A 41 8.23 -4.27 -4.48
N GLU A 42 9.33 -4.71 -3.87
CA GLU A 42 10.02 -3.96 -2.81
C GLU A 42 10.58 -2.63 -3.31
N LEU A 43 11.15 -2.61 -4.53
CA LEU A 43 11.68 -1.39 -5.15
C LEU A 43 10.58 -0.34 -5.37
N LYS A 44 9.39 -0.76 -5.78
CA LYS A 44 8.24 0.15 -5.88
C LYS A 44 7.92 0.81 -4.54
N VAL A 45 7.87 0.04 -3.46
CA VAL A 45 7.60 0.58 -2.12
C VAL A 45 8.69 1.56 -1.69
N VAL A 46 9.95 1.24 -1.95
CA VAL A 46 11.09 2.14 -1.65
C VAL A 46 10.97 3.43 -2.44
N ASN A 47 10.69 3.35 -3.74
CA ASN A 47 10.53 4.53 -4.60
C ASN A 47 9.35 5.40 -4.15
N GLU A 48 8.18 4.81 -3.85
CA GLU A 48 7.03 5.53 -3.30
C GLU A 48 7.37 6.26 -2.00
N GLN A 49 8.15 5.61 -1.12
CA GLN A 49 8.60 6.24 0.12
C GLN A 49 9.57 7.40 -0.11
N MET A 50 10.46 7.29 -1.10
CA MET A 50 11.41 8.35 -1.47
C MET A 50 10.72 9.50 -2.20
N GLU A 51 9.79 9.20 -3.09
CA GLU A 51 8.98 10.21 -3.80
C GLU A 51 8.01 10.93 -2.86
N GLY A 52 7.66 10.31 -1.72
CA GLY A 52 6.71 10.84 -0.76
C GLY A 52 5.26 10.80 -1.26
N GLU A 53 4.95 9.91 -2.20
CA GLU A 53 3.61 9.69 -2.72
C GLU A 53 3.43 8.23 -3.19
N PHE A 54 2.19 7.75 -3.20
CA PHE A 54 1.82 6.47 -3.80
C PHE A 54 0.52 6.59 -4.58
N GLU A 55 0.24 5.64 -5.46
CA GLU A 55 -0.98 5.65 -6.27
C GLU A 55 -2.07 4.77 -5.64
N GLY A 56 -3.26 5.35 -5.42
CA GLY A 56 -4.38 4.65 -4.77
C GLY A 56 -5.60 5.52 -4.52
N ILE A 57 -6.42 5.13 -3.54
CA ILE A 57 -7.67 5.83 -3.20
C ILE A 57 -7.54 6.83 -2.05
N GLY A 58 -6.52 6.72 -1.19
CA GLY A 58 -6.25 7.67 -0.10
C GLY A 58 -7.10 7.46 1.14
N ILE A 59 -6.97 6.30 1.78
CA ILE A 59 -7.56 6.02 3.11
C ILE A 59 -6.51 5.50 4.08
N GLU A 60 -6.70 5.83 5.35
CA GLU A 60 -6.15 5.09 6.47
C GLU A 60 -7.20 4.07 6.92
N TYR A 61 -6.81 2.82 7.13
CA TYR A 61 -7.74 1.77 7.52
C TYR A 61 -7.14 0.81 8.53
N SER A 62 -8.01 0.08 9.21
CA SER A 62 -7.65 -1.06 10.06
C SER A 62 -8.55 -2.24 9.76
N MET A 63 -8.08 -3.45 10.05
CA MET A 63 -8.91 -4.65 9.97
C MET A 63 -9.61 -4.85 11.30
N LEU A 64 -10.93 -4.59 11.34
CA LEU A 64 -11.77 -4.80 12.53
C LEU A 64 -12.85 -5.84 12.20
N ASP A 65 -12.92 -6.89 13.01
CA ASP A 65 -13.88 -8.01 12.85
C ASP A 65 -13.87 -8.65 11.45
N GLY A 66 -12.69 -8.62 10.79
CA GLY A 66 -12.52 -9.13 9.42
C GLY A 66 -12.96 -8.17 8.31
N TYR A 67 -13.38 -6.96 8.64
CA TYR A 67 -13.71 -5.90 7.68
C TYR A 67 -12.62 -4.85 7.57
N ILE A 68 -12.46 -4.31 6.36
CA ILE A 68 -11.63 -3.13 6.13
C ILE A 68 -12.40 -1.93 6.65
N THR A 69 -12.03 -1.43 7.83
CA THR A 69 -12.70 -0.30 8.46
C THR A 69 -11.86 0.97 8.25
N VAL A 70 -12.47 1.98 7.64
CA VAL A 70 -11.83 3.29 7.40
C VAL A 70 -11.63 4.00 8.74
N ILE A 71 -10.38 4.32 9.04
CA ILE A 71 -10.02 5.18 10.19
C ILE A 71 -10.24 6.64 9.78
N SER A 72 -9.67 7.02 8.63
CA SER A 72 -9.78 8.37 8.10
C SER A 72 -9.52 8.39 6.59
N PRO A 73 -10.31 9.10 5.78
CA PRO A 73 -9.89 9.47 4.43
C PRO A 73 -8.77 10.52 4.54
N ILE A 74 -7.79 10.44 3.65
CA ILE A 74 -6.71 11.42 3.57
C ILE A 74 -7.25 12.67 2.85
N PRO A 75 -7.12 13.87 3.43
CA PRO A 75 -7.67 15.10 2.85
C PRO A 75 -7.21 15.34 1.40
N GLY A 76 -8.12 15.76 0.53
CA GLY A 76 -7.87 16.06 -0.88
C GLY A 76 -7.69 14.84 -1.79
N THR A 77 -7.84 13.62 -1.28
CA THR A 77 -7.71 12.38 -2.06
C THR A 77 -9.04 11.93 -2.68
N PRO A 78 -9.03 10.92 -3.58
CA PRO A 78 -10.26 10.39 -4.15
C PRO A 78 -11.30 9.96 -3.12
N SER A 79 -10.89 9.33 -2.03
CA SER A 79 -11.79 8.87 -0.97
C SER A 79 -12.44 10.03 -0.22
N ASP A 80 -11.68 11.08 0.06
CA ASP A 80 -12.19 12.28 0.71
C ASP A 80 -13.20 13.00 -0.20
N ARG A 81 -12.84 13.20 -1.48
CA ARG A 81 -13.75 13.82 -2.47
C ARG A 81 -15.03 13.03 -2.69
N ALA A 82 -14.99 11.71 -2.55
CA ALA A 82 -16.14 10.84 -2.68
C ALA A 82 -17.00 10.74 -1.41
N GLY A 83 -16.60 11.40 -0.32
CA GLY A 83 -17.35 11.43 0.94
C GLY A 83 -17.29 10.12 1.74
N ILE A 84 -16.20 9.38 1.61
CA ILE A 84 -15.90 8.26 2.52
C ILE A 84 -15.61 8.85 3.90
N GLN A 85 -16.06 8.17 4.95
CA GLN A 85 -16.00 8.68 6.33
C GLN A 85 -15.32 7.68 7.26
N SER A 86 -14.83 8.20 8.39
CA SER A 86 -14.37 7.34 9.49
C SER A 86 -15.49 6.43 9.97
N GLY A 87 -15.17 5.15 10.19
CA GLY A 87 -16.13 4.12 10.57
C GLY A 87 -16.81 3.38 9.40
N ASP A 88 -16.65 3.84 8.16
CA ASP A 88 -17.11 3.11 6.99
C ASP A 88 -16.40 1.75 6.88
N LYS A 89 -17.16 0.71 6.56
CA LYS A 89 -16.61 -0.61 6.29
C LYS A 89 -16.67 -0.89 4.80
N ILE A 90 -15.52 -1.21 4.19
CA ILE A 90 -15.45 -1.68 2.81
C ILE A 90 -15.76 -3.17 2.83
N ILE A 91 -16.92 -3.57 2.30
CA ILE A 91 -17.38 -4.96 2.30
C ILE A 91 -17.13 -5.68 0.98
N GLU A 92 -17.03 -4.94 -0.14
CA GLU A 92 -16.65 -5.47 -1.45
C GLU A 92 -15.69 -4.52 -2.16
N ILE A 93 -14.83 -5.08 -3.02
CA ILE A 93 -13.95 -4.35 -3.93
C ILE A 93 -14.12 -4.99 -5.31
N ASP A 94 -14.51 -4.20 -6.31
CA ASP A 94 -14.81 -4.65 -7.69
C ASP A 94 -15.75 -5.89 -7.72
N GLY A 95 -16.82 -5.84 -6.91
CA GLY A 95 -17.84 -6.90 -6.82
C GLY A 95 -17.37 -8.18 -6.11
N LYS A 96 -16.17 -8.18 -5.51
CA LYS A 96 -15.65 -9.32 -4.75
C LYS A 96 -15.62 -8.99 -3.28
N SER A 97 -16.04 -9.96 -2.44
CA SER A 97 -16.02 -9.79 -0.98
C SER A 97 -14.64 -9.36 -0.48
N ALA A 98 -14.63 -8.35 0.38
CA ALA A 98 -13.45 -7.86 1.08
C ALA A 98 -13.33 -8.41 2.51
N TYR A 99 -14.23 -9.31 2.92
CA TYR A 99 -14.23 -9.91 4.25
C TYR A 99 -13.03 -10.83 4.46
N LYS A 100 -12.31 -10.64 5.56
CA LYS A 100 -11.11 -11.41 5.94
C LYS A 100 -9.98 -11.41 4.89
N LEU A 101 -9.89 -10.41 4.05
CA LEU A 101 -8.74 -10.22 3.16
C LEU A 101 -7.47 -9.99 3.99
N LYS A 102 -6.35 -10.51 3.52
CA LYS A 102 -5.04 -10.16 4.07
C LYS A 102 -4.70 -8.71 3.70
N THR A 103 -3.96 -8.02 4.57
CA THR A 103 -3.55 -6.62 4.36
C THR A 103 -2.86 -6.40 3.01
N GLU A 104 -2.04 -7.36 2.57
CA GLU A 104 -1.35 -7.32 1.27
C GLU A 104 -2.33 -7.32 0.10
N ASP A 105 -3.40 -8.14 0.19
CA ASP A 105 -4.42 -8.23 -0.86
C ASP A 105 -5.30 -6.96 -0.88
N VAL A 106 -5.58 -6.38 0.29
CA VAL A 106 -6.28 -5.09 0.39
C VAL A 106 -5.47 -4.01 -0.32
N ILE A 107 -4.18 -3.91 -0.01
CA ILE A 107 -3.28 -2.95 -0.65
C ILE A 107 -3.25 -3.16 -2.17
N LYS A 108 -3.07 -4.38 -2.65
CA LYS A 108 -3.04 -4.71 -4.09
C LYS A 108 -4.34 -4.34 -4.81
N LYS A 109 -5.49 -4.44 -4.15
CA LYS A 109 -6.80 -4.11 -4.73
C LYS A 109 -7.11 -2.62 -4.72
N LEU A 110 -6.78 -1.91 -3.63
CA LEU A 110 -7.09 -0.49 -3.48
C LEU A 110 -6.06 0.42 -4.15
N ARG A 111 -4.79 0.02 -4.20
CA ARG A 111 -3.75 0.68 -5.00
C ARG A 111 -3.91 0.36 -6.47
N GLY A 112 -3.23 1.12 -7.31
CA GLY A 112 -3.17 0.90 -8.76
C GLY A 112 -2.91 2.19 -9.50
N LYS A 113 -2.67 2.09 -10.79
CA LYS A 113 -2.25 3.20 -11.64
C LYS A 113 -3.22 4.38 -11.55
N LYS A 114 -2.66 5.59 -11.38
CA LYS A 114 -3.40 6.86 -11.46
C LYS A 114 -4.32 6.89 -12.67
N GLY A 115 -5.57 7.32 -12.47
CA GLY A 115 -6.62 7.37 -13.50
C GLY A 115 -7.38 6.05 -13.67
N SER A 116 -6.95 4.93 -13.08
CA SER A 116 -7.74 3.70 -13.08
C SER A 116 -8.87 3.78 -12.06
N SER A 117 -10.00 3.12 -12.34
CA SER A 117 -11.15 3.07 -11.44
C SER A 117 -11.10 1.86 -10.51
N VAL A 118 -11.74 1.99 -9.36
CA VAL A 118 -12.08 0.89 -8.45
C VAL A 118 -13.46 1.16 -7.84
N ILE A 119 -14.30 0.15 -7.78
CA ILE A 119 -15.60 0.25 -7.14
C ILE A 119 -15.50 -0.39 -5.76
N VAL A 120 -15.84 0.36 -4.72
CA VAL A 120 -15.90 -0.15 -3.35
C VAL A 120 -17.34 -0.10 -2.85
N LYS A 121 -17.82 -1.18 -2.26
CA LYS A 121 -19.11 -1.21 -1.58
C LYS A 121 -18.90 -0.89 -0.11
N ILE A 122 -19.56 0.15 0.33
CA ILE A 122 -19.47 0.70 1.69
C ILE A 122 -20.66 0.26 2.51
N LEU A 123 -20.40 -0.25 3.70
CA LEU A 123 -21.38 -0.40 4.76
C LEU A 123 -21.13 0.72 5.78
N ARG A 124 -22.08 1.64 5.89
CA ARG A 124 -22.09 2.76 6.84
C ARG A 124 -23.22 2.54 7.84
N GLN A 125 -22.98 2.90 9.10
CA GLN A 125 -24.01 2.84 10.12
C GLN A 125 -25.26 3.61 9.66
N ASP A 126 -26.44 3.03 9.94
CA ASP A 126 -27.77 3.59 9.63
C ASP A 126 -28.05 3.83 8.12
N ARG A 127 -27.34 3.11 7.25
CA ARG A 127 -27.59 3.15 5.79
C ARG A 127 -27.49 1.77 5.16
N GLU A 128 -28.27 1.54 4.12
CA GLU A 128 -28.08 0.40 3.22
C GLU A 128 -26.70 0.48 2.54
N PRO A 129 -26.06 -0.67 2.30
CA PRO A 129 -24.79 -0.71 1.59
C PRO A 129 -24.89 -0.03 0.21
N PHE A 130 -23.91 0.78 -0.14
CA PHE A 130 -23.87 1.53 -1.38
C PHE A 130 -22.50 1.45 -2.06
N ASP A 131 -22.51 1.55 -3.39
CA ASP A 131 -21.31 1.52 -4.19
C ASP A 131 -20.73 2.93 -4.35
N VAL A 132 -19.40 3.03 -4.25
CA VAL A 132 -18.63 4.25 -4.50
C VAL A 132 -17.60 3.94 -5.58
N ASN A 133 -17.68 4.65 -6.70
CA ASN A 133 -16.67 4.56 -7.76
C ASN A 133 -15.56 5.59 -7.51
N LEU A 134 -14.33 5.09 -7.35
CA LEU A 134 -13.16 5.91 -7.06
C LEU A 134 -12.19 5.86 -8.24
N ILE A 135 -11.70 7.01 -8.64
CA ILE A 135 -10.60 7.12 -9.61
C ILE A 135 -9.31 7.27 -8.82
N ARG A 136 -8.40 6.30 -8.96
CA ARG A 136 -7.11 6.32 -8.25
C ARG A 136 -6.28 7.53 -8.65
N ASP A 137 -5.59 8.10 -7.69
CA ASP A 137 -4.75 9.28 -7.87
C ASP A 137 -3.44 9.12 -7.07
N LYS A 138 -2.53 10.06 -7.24
CA LYS A 138 -1.36 10.20 -6.38
C LYS A 138 -1.78 10.66 -5.00
N ILE A 139 -1.39 9.92 -3.99
CA ILE A 139 -1.72 10.13 -2.59
C ILE A 139 -0.45 10.61 -1.88
N PRO A 140 -0.42 11.84 -1.36
CA PRO A 140 0.76 12.35 -0.70
C PRO A 140 1.03 11.62 0.62
N ILE A 141 2.29 11.31 0.87
CA ILE A 141 2.75 10.80 2.16
C ILE A 141 3.36 11.98 2.92
N THR A 142 2.65 12.48 3.93
CA THR A 142 3.09 13.65 4.68
C THR A 142 4.38 13.38 5.44
N SER A 143 5.43 14.13 5.12
CA SER A 143 6.73 14.06 5.80
C SER A 143 6.73 14.90 7.07
N VAL A 144 6.20 16.11 7.02
CA VAL A 144 6.07 17.04 8.13
C VAL A 144 4.66 16.94 8.71
N ILE A 145 4.51 16.39 9.90
CA ILE A 145 3.20 16.14 10.54
C ILE A 145 2.77 17.27 11.48
N ALA A 146 3.69 18.11 11.91
CA ALA A 146 3.38 19.31 12.67
C ALA A 146 4.44 20.39 12.45
N SER A 147 4.01 21.63 12.32
CA SER A 147 4.87 22.80 12.35
C SER A 147 4.11 23.97 12.98
N TYR A 148 4.65 24.53 14.06
CA TYR A 148 4.04 25.66 14.76
C TYR A 148 5.05 26.40 15.63
N MET A 149 4.69 27.62 16.03
CA MET A 149 5.49 28.41 16.97
C MET A 149 5.08 28.13 18.40
N ILE A 150 6.08 27.89 19.28
CA ILE A 150 5.89 27.80 20.73
C ILE A 150 6.32 29.15 21.31
N GLY A 151 5.36 30.05 21.55
CA GLY A 151 5.65 31.42 21.92
C GLY A 151 6.14 32.26 20.74
N ALA A 152 6.92 33.30 21.01
CA ALA A 152 7.36 34.25 19.99
C ALA A 152 8.62 33.80 19.23
N ASP A 153 9.49 33.02 19.87
CA ASP A 153 10.88 32.81 19.40
C ASP A 153 11.26 31.37 19.12
N ILE A 154 10.37 30.40 19.41
CA ILE A 154 10.69 28.96 19.26
C ILE A 154 9.77 28.34 18.22
N GLY A 155 10.36 27.83 17.13
CA GLY A 155 9.67 27.01 16.14
C GLY A 155 9.75 25.52 16.46
N TYR A 156 8.63 24.80 16.36
CA TYR A 156 8.59 23.33 16.45
C TYR A 156 8.24 22.74 15.11
N ILE A 157 9.04 21.78 14.63
CA ILE A 157 8.77 21.01 13.42
C ILE A 157 8.92 19.53 13.76
N LYS A 158 7.88 18.75 13.47
CA LYS A 158 7.92 17.28 13.60
C LYS A 158 7.98 16.65 12.23
N ILE A 159 9.13 16.06 11.92
CA ILE A 159 9.37 15.30 10.69
C ILE A 159 9.21 13.82 11.01
N ASN A 160 8.35 13.12 10.29
CA ASN A 160 8.10 11.68 10.44
C ASN A 160 9.02 10.85 9.54
N ARG A 161 9.40 11.40 8.39
CA ARG A 161 10.30 10.79 7.40
C ARG A 161 10.94 11.86 6.53
N PHE A 162 12.01 11.47 5.85
CA PHE A 162 12.60 12.28 4.79
C PHE A 162 12.21 11.69 3.43
N ALA A 163 11.72 12.52 2.54
CA ALA A 163 11.37 12.19 1.16
C ALA A 163 11.72 13.39 0.27
N HIS A 164 11.63 13.25 -1.04
CA HIS A 164 11.94 14.35 -1.97
C HIS A 164 11.06 15.59 -1.79
N ASN A 165 9.89 15.42 -1.17
CA ASN A 165 8.91 16.47 -0.91
C ASN A 165 8.91 16.97 0.56
N THR A 166 9.97 16.70 1.34
CA THR A 166 10.08 17.14 2.74
C THR A 166 10.53 18.63 2.85
#